data_c6852fe9807a069682bffaf38c4c9ae1
#
_entry.id   c6852fe9807a069682bffaf38c4c9ae1
#
_cell.length_a   1.000
_cell.length_b   1.000
_cell.length_c   1.000
_cell.angle_alpha   90.00
_cell.angle_beta   90.00
_cell.angle_gamma   90.00
#
_symmetry.space_group_name_H-M   'P 1'
#
loop_
_entity.id
_entity.type
_entity.pdbx_description
1 polymer ?
#
loop_
_entity_poly.entity_id
_entity_poly.type
_entity_poly.pdbx_seq_one_letter_code
_entity_poly.pdbx_strand_id
1 'polypeptide(L)'
;MTLGERIKEERTKAKISQEKLAELVGVSRQAVTKWESGLSSPSTDNLFRIAEVLGTTVDILTKEEPQQLLTEEQVYDIYKKVRAKKIAEVRRHVLRFFAVLSLYYIISIICKLFVLDLKDVAVTAILFSAEAGDSYLIGWLFHSNLWFYASYISAIPTLFGKWKYSLITFVGFALGIPLGELFGKNPQGAEFGFGHYGWAIWGGIFIISIIMGIIFEKKKLSFRTKQGRIWLITFALLIIAIIIFVRMNMVTSGF
;
A
#
# COMPACT_ATOMS: atom_id res chain seq x y z
N MET A 1 29.58 6.59 -21.96
CA MET A 1 29.62 7.85 -22.74
C MET A 1 29.06 7.58 -24.13
N THR A 2 28.05 8.29 -24.58
CA THR A 2 27.41 8.10 -25.88
C THR A 2 28.24 8.74 -27.02
N LEU A 3 27.99 8.32 -28.25
CA LEU A 3 28.62 8.94 -29.42
C LEU A 3 28.47 10.46 -29.45
N GLY A 4 27.24 10.95 -29.14
CA GLY A 4 26.96 12.39 -29.11
C GLY A 4 27.74 13.13 -28.03
N GLU A 5 27.86 12.55 -26.84
CA GLU A 5 28.66 13.10 -25.74
C GLU A 5 30.15 13.19 -26.14
N ARG A 6 30.67 12.20 -26.86
CA ARG A 6 32.07 12.22 -27.31
C ARG A 6 32.31 13.26 -28.41
N ILE A 7 31.41 13.35 -29.38
CA ILE A 7 31.50 14.43 -30.38
C ILE A 7 31.54 15.79 -29.70
N LYS A 8 30.69 16.02 -28.69
CA LYS A 8 30.64 17.24 -27.90
C LYS A 8 31.95 17.47 -27.14
N GLU A 9 32.49 16.42 -26.49
CA GLU A 9 33.74 16.50 -25.73
C GLU A 9 34.92 16.85 -26.64
N GLU A 10 35.11 16.12 -27.75
CA GLU A 10 36.20 16.36 -28.68
C GLU A 10 36.10 17.76 -29.36
N ARG A 11 34.87 18.16 -29.71
CA ARG A 11 34.63 19.55 -30.21
C ARG A 11 35.02 20.59 -29.17
N THR A 12 34.69 20.37 -27.90
CA THR A 12 35.01 21.31 -26.82
C THR A 12 36.53 21.37 -26.56
N LYS A 13 37.21 20.23 -26.63
CA LYS A 13 38.68 20.13 -26.55
C LYS A 13 39.34 20.92 -27.69
N ALA A 14 38.79 20.79 -28.88
CA ALA A 14 39.25 21.53 -30.06
C ALA A 14 38.88 23.04 -30.03
N LYS A 15 38.10 23.48 -28.98
CA LYS A 15 37.64 24.87 -28.83
C LYS A 15 36.82 25.42 -30.00
N ILE A 16 36.05 24.56 -30.67
CA ILE A 16 35.18 24.92 -31.79
C ILE A 16 33.72 25.02 -31.33
N SER A 17 32.98 26.01 -31.88
CA SER A 17 31.52 26.09 -31.63
C SER A 17 30.76 25.04 -32.45
N GLN A 18 29.52 24.72 -32.06
CA GLN A 18 28.63 23.84 -32.84
C GLN A 18 28.41 24.37 -34.27
N GLU A 19 28.33 25.67 -34.42
CA GLU A 19 28.16 26.34 -35.70
C GLU A 19 29.41 26.19 -36.60
N LYS A 20 30.60 26.35 -36.02
CA LYS A 20 31.85 26.14 -36.74
C LYS A 20 32.09 24.70 -37.13
N LEU A 21 31.73 23.74 -36.25
CA LEU A 21 31.78 22.30 -36.60
C LEU A 21 30.81 22.01 -37.75
N ALA A 22 29.59 22.56 -37.71
CA ALA A 22 28.58 22.36 -38.75
C ALA A 22 29.07 22.90 -40.13
N GLU A 23 29.67 24.08 -40.13
CA GLU A 23 30.29 24.68 -41.32
C GLU A 23 31.37 23.80 -41.91
N LEU A 24 32.32 23.32 -41.08
CA LEU A 24 33.45 22.51 -41.53
C LEU A 24 33.03 21.10 -41.99
N VAL A 25 32.00 20.52 -41.42
CA VAL A 25 31.45 19.21 -41.82
C VAL A 25 30.50 19.32 -43.03
N GLY A 26 29.96 20.53 -43.29
CA GLY A 26 29.03 20.79 -44.39
C GLY A 26 27.58 20.40 -44.05
N VAL A 27 27.17 20.63 -42.80
CA VAL A 27 25.82 20.31 -42.29
C VAL A 27 25.19 21.49 -41.57
N SER A 28 23.92 21.40 -41.21
CA SER A 28 23.27 22.44 -40.41
C SER A 28 23.71 22.39 -38.94
N ARG A 29 23.75 23.53 -38.24
CA ARG A 29 23.98 23.60 -36.80
C ARG A 29 23.01 22.71 -36.04
N GLN A 30 21.73 22.63 -36.48
CA GLN A 30 20.71 21.78 -35.86
C GLN A 30 21.05 20.28 -35.94
N ALA A 31 21.72 19.84 -37.03
CA ALA A 31 22.19 18.46 -37.13
C ALA A 31 23.25 18.14 -36.06
N VAL A 32 24.23 19.02 -35.88
CA VAL A 32 25.25 18.89 -34.84
C VAL A 32 24.61 18.87 -33.44
N THR A 33 23.66 19.77 -33.18
CA THR A 33 22.94 19.81 -31.91
C THR A 33 22.18 18.51 -31.65
N LYS A 34 21.50 17.93 -32.65
CA LYS A 34 20.80 16.65 -32.52
C LYS A 34 21.76 15.49 -32.28
N TRP A 35 22.93 15.50 -32.91
CA TRP A 35 23.94 14.47 -32.70
C TRP A 35 24.51 14.52 -31.29
N GLU A 36 24.89 15.71 -30.82
CA GLU A 36 25.44 15.90 -29.47
C GLU A 36 24.43 15.61 -28.36
N SER A 37 23.13 15.80 -28.63
CA SER A 37 22.04 15.46 -27.67
C SER A 37 21.55 14.02 -27.78
N GLY A 38 22.08 13.23 -28.71
CA GLY A 38 21.66 11.84 -28.93
C GLY A 38 20.31 11.67 -29.61
N LEU A 39 19.68 12.77 -30.11
CA LEU A 39 18.40 12.73 -30.81
C LEU A 39 18.50 12.12 -32.22
N SER A 40 19.67 12.14 -32.82
CA SER A 40 19.99 11.44 -34.06
C SER A 40 21.48 11.12 -34.11
N SER A 41 21.88 10.20 -35.01
CA SER A 41 23.27 9.88 -35.25
C SER A 41 23.75 10.48 -36.58
N PRO A 42 25.02 10.90 -36.69
CA PRO A 42 25.59 11.26 -37.96
C PRO A 42 25.65 10.06 -38.91
N SER A 43 25.56 10.31 -40.23
CA SER A 43 25.88 9.28 -41.21
C SER A 43 27.36 8.89 -41.14
N THR A 44 27.71 7.73 -41.69
CA THR A 44 29.10 7.27 -41.72
C THR A 44 30.04 8.32 -42.35
N ASP A 45 29.66 8.94 -43.45
CA ASP A 45 30.44 9.99 -44.11
C ASP A 45 30.63 11.20 -43.20
N ASN A 46 29.57 11.64 -42.53
CA ASN A 46 29.65 12.75 -41.58
C ASN A 46 30.54 12.42 -40.39
N LEU A 47 30.52 11.15 -39.93
CA LEU A 47 31.35 10.70 -38.83
C LEU A 47 32.85 10.75 -39.16
N PHE A 48 33.24 10.35 -40.40
CA PHE A 48 34.60 10.49 -40.91
C PHE A 48 35.03 11.98 -40.96
N ARG A 49 34.17 12.85 -41.51
CA ARG A 49 34.45 14.31 -41.58
C ARG A 49 34.58 14.93 -40.18
N ILE A 50 33.71 14.54 -39.23
CA ILE A 50 33.80 14.99 -37.85
C ILE A 50 35.14 14.57 -37.24
N ALA A 51 35.54 13.31 -37.43
CA ALA A 51 36.81 12.80 -36.91
C ALA A 51 38.01 13.61 -37.50
N GLU A 52 38.01 13.86 -38.81
CA GLU A 52 39.04 14.64 -39.51
C GLU A 52 39.11 16.08 -38.97
N VAL A 53 37.94 16.78 -38.89
CA VAL A 53 37.85 18.16 -38.40
C VAL A 53 38.30 18.30 -36.96
N LEU A 54 38.01 17.31 -36.12
CA LEU A 54 38.37 17.30 -34.70
C LEU A 54 39.77 16.74 -34.41
N GLY A 55 40.50 16.31 -35.45
CA GLY A 55 41.84 15.73 -35.30
C GLY A 55 41.87 14.43 -34.52
N THR A 56 40.79 13.65 -34.60
CA THR A 56 40.60 12.37 -33.91
C THR A 56 40.32 11.22 -34.90
N THR A 57 40.05 10.01 -34.41
CA THR A 57 39.68 8.89 -35.27
C THR A 57 38.23 8.47 -35.02
N VAL A 58 37.60 7.86 -36.03
CA VAL A 58 36.25 7.31 -35.89
C VAL A 58 36.22 6.28 -34.77
N ASP A 59 37.28 5.51 -34.59
CA ASP A 59 37.38 4.51 -33.49
C ASP A 59 37.33 5.18 -32.12
N ILE A 60 37.92 6.34 -31.92
CA ILE A 60 37.85 7.08 -30.67
C ILE A 60 36.44 7.63 -30.45
N LEU A 61 35.77 8.12 -31.51
CA LEU A 61 34.41 8.62 -31.42
C LEU A 61 33.40 7.51 -31.18
N THR A 62 33.59 6.33 -31.75
CA THR A 62 32.67 5.19 -31.64
C THR A 62 33.05 4.21 -30.54
N LYS A 63 34.24 4.36 -29.92
CA LYS A 63 34.71 3.45 -28.88
C LYS A 63 33.69 3.40 -27.76
N GLU A 64 32.92 2.34 -27.70
CA GLU A 64 32.16 2.03 -26.51
C GLU A 64 33.17 1.85 -25.38
N GLU A 65 33.07 2.65 -24.33
CA GLU A 65 33.77 2.29 -23.09
C GLU A 65 33.32 0.89 -22.76
N PRO A 66 34.26 -0.06 -22.52
CA PRO A 66 33.87 -1.39 -22.11
C PRO A 66 32.93 -1.19 -20.92
N GLN A 67 31.65 -1.58 -21.08
CA GLN A 67 30.75 -1.66 -19.93
C GLN A 67 31.56 -2.42 -18.89
N GLN A 68 31.84 -1.74 -17.77
CA GLN A 68 32.62 -2.34 -16.70
C GLN A 68 31.86 -3.60 -16.29
N LEU A 69 32.26 -4.73 -16.91
CA LEU A 69 31.70 -6.02 -16.58
C LEU A 69 31.93 -6.16 -15.07
N LEU A 70 30.84 -6.18 -14.32
CA LEU A 70 30.90 -6.38 -12.89
C LEU A 70 31.73 -7.62 -12.63
N THR A 71 32.69 -7.55 -11.75
CA THR A 71 33.45 -8.72 -11.33
C THR A 71 32.49 -9.72 -10.68
N GLU A 72 32.81 -11.02 -10.73
CA GLU A 72 32.00 -12.07 -10.09
C GLU A 72 31.73 -11.74 -8.62
N GLU A 73 32.69 -11.16 -7.91
CA GLU A 73 32.53 -10.72 -6.53
C GLU A 73 31.49 -9.59 -6.39
N GLN A 74 31.50 -8.61 -7.28
CA GLN A 74 30.51 -7.52 -7.29
C GLN A 74 29.09 -8.05 -7.59
N VAL A 75 28.98 -8.97 -8.53
CA VAL A 75 27.70 -9.64 -8.85
C VAL A 75 27.20 -10.43 -7.64
N TYR A 76 28.07 -11.17 -6.97
CA TYR A 76 27.73 -11.93 -5.76
C TYR A 76 27.28 -11.02 -4.62
N ASP A 77 27.96 -9.91 -4.39
CA ASP A 77 27.58 -8.92 -3.36
C ASP A 77 26.23 -8.27 -3.65
N ILE A 78 25.97 -7.91 -4.90
CA ILE A 78 24.67 -7.38 -5.32
C ILE A 78 23.58 -8.43 -5.08
N TYR A 79 23.80 -9.67 -5.49
CA TYR A 79 22.87 -10.79 -5.27
C TYR A 79 22.58 -10.98 -3.77
N LYS A 80 23.60 -11.00 -2.93
CA LYS A 80 23.48 -11.13 -1.46
C LYS A 80 22.64 -10.00 -0.86
N LYS A 81 22.89 -8.75 -1.27
CA LYS A 81 22.11 -7.58 -0.83
C LYS A 81 20.64 -7.65 -1.26
N VAL A 82 20.39 -8.02 -2.51
CA VAL A 82 19.02 -8.16 -3.05
C VAL A 82 18.27 -9.28 -2.31
N ARG A 83 18.91 -10.42 -2.10
CA ARG A 83 18.34 -11.57 -1.36
C ARG A 83 18.04 -11.20 0.09
N ALA A 84 18.96 -10.52 0.78
CA ALA A 84 18.75 -10.06 2.16
C ALA A 84 17.57 -9.07 2.27
N LYS A 85 17.45 -8.14 1.31
CA LYS A 85 16.33 -7.20 1.23
C LYS A 85 15.01 -7.93 1.04
N LYS A 86 14.95 -8.91 0.14
CA LYS A 86 13.74 -9.71 -0.12
C LYS A 86 13.32 -10.53 1.11
N ILE A 87 14.27 -11.15 1.80
CA ILE A 87 14.02 -11.90 3.04
C ILE A 87 13.48 -10.96 4.13
N ALA A 88 14.08 -9.79 4.31
CA ALA A 88 13.61 -8.79 5.28
C ALA A 88 12.20 -8.27 4.97
N GLU A 89 11.85 -8.15 3.69
CA GLU A 89 10.51 -7.76 3.26
C GLU A 89 9.47 -8.84 3.58
N VAL A 90 9.75 -10.10 3.23
CA VAL A 90 8.88 -11.25 3.56
C VAL A 90 8.69 -11.35 5.08
N ARG A 91 9.79 -11.31 5.84
CA ARG A 91 9.72 -11.32 7.32
C ARG A 91 8.81 -10.22 7.87
N ARG A 92 8.90 -9.00 7.34
CA ARG A 92 8.05 -7.86 7.74
C ARG A 92 6.57 -8.13 7.43
N HIS A 93 6.25 -8.72 6.28
CA HIS A 93 4.88 -9.08 5.92
C HIS A 93 4.32 -10.16 6.86
N VAL A 94 5.09 -11.19 7.15
CA VAL A 94 4.72 -12.26 8.09
C VAL A 94 4.51 -11.71 9.51
N LEU A 95 5.40 -10.85 9.98
CA LEU A 95 5.24 -10.20 11.29
C LEU A 95 3.95 -9.37 11.38
N ARG A 96 3.62 -8.63 10.32
CA ARG A 96 2.36 -7.86 10.24
C ARG A 96 1.14 -8.77 10.26
N PHE A 97 1.18 -9.89 9.56
CA PHE A 97 0.10 -10.88 9.57
C PHE A 97 -0.19 -11.36 10.98
N PHE A 98 0.83 -11.83 11.70
CA PHE A 98 0.67 -12.28 13.08
C PHE A 98 0.28 -11.14 14.02
N ALA A 99 0.79 -9.92 13.82
CA ALA A 99 0.39 -8.76 14.61
C ALA A 99 -1.10 -8.45 14.47
N VAL A 100 -1.67 -8.52 13.26
CA VAL A 100 -3.11 -8.33 13.06
C VAL A 100 -3.92 -9.43 13.75
N LEU A 101 -3.54 -10.70 13.60
CA LEU A 101 -4.21 -11.80 14.30
C LEU A 101 -4.15 -11.64 15.83
N SER A 102 -2.99 -11.22 16.35
CA SER A 102 -2.83 -10.97 17.80
C SER A 102 -3.73 -9.83 18.28
N LEU A 103 -3.91 -8.77 17.49
CA LEU A 103 -4.83 -7.67 17.81
C LEU A 103 -6.28 -8.17 17.87
N TYR A 104 -6.72 -9.01 16.93
CA TYR A 104 -8.05 -9.63 16.99
C TYR A 104 -8.22 -10.50 18.22
N TYR A 105 -7.19 -11.26 18.59
CA TYR A 105 -7.20 -12.09 19.79
C TYR A 105 -7.28 -11.23 21.07
N ILE A 106 -6.52 -10.14 21.14
CA ILE A 106 -6.56 -9.19 22.27
C ILE A 106 -7.97 -8.58 22.42
N ILE A 107 -8.59 -8.12 21.32
CA ILE A 107 -9.96 -7.60 21.37
C ILE A 107 -10.94 -8.70 21.82
N SER A 108 -10.75 -9.94 21.38
CA SER A 108 -11.56 -11.07 21.84
C SER A 108 -11.50 -11.24 23.36
N ILE A 109 -10.30 -11.17 23.95
CA ILE A 109 -10.12 -11.23 25.39
C ILE A 109 -10.82 -10.04 26.08
N ILE A 110 -10.60 -8.82 25.55
CA ILE A 110 -11.23 -7.61 26.12
C ILE A 110 -12.75 -7.74 26.10
N CYS A 111 -13.35 -8.18 24.98
CA CYS A 111 -14.79 -8.38 24.88
C CYS A 111 -15.30 -9.38 25.91
N LYS A 112 -14.61 -10.50 26.10
CA LYS A 112 -14.96 -11.49 27.11
C LYS A 112 -14.88 -10.93 28.53
N LEU A 113 -13.82 -10.16 28.83
CA LEU A 113 -13.66 -9.52 30.15
C LEU A 113 -14.77 -8.51 30.46
N PHE A 114 -15.32 -7.82 29.45
CA PHE A 114 -16.43 -6.87 29.65
C PHE A 114 -17.80 -7.55 29.82
N VAL A 115 -17.97 -8.75 29.30
CA VAL A 115 -19.28 -9.41 29.20
C VAL A 115 -19.40 -10.53 30.24
N LEU A 116 -18.30 -11.14 30.69
CA LEU A 116 -18.30 -12.20 31.71
C LEU A 116 -18.29 -11.58 33.12
N ASP A 117 -19.15 -12.05 33.97
CA ASP A 117 -19.04 -11.78 35.41
C ASP A 117 -17.80 -12.53 35.94
N LEU A 118 -16.75 -11.76 36.24
CA LEU A 118 -15.42 -12.30 36.58
C LEU A 118 -15.36 -13.03 37.91
N LYS A 119 -16.45 -13.04 38.68
CA LYS A 119 -16.44 -13.62 40.06
C LYS A 119 -16.26 -15.13 40.11
N ASP A 120 -16.70 -15.84 39.04
CA ASP A 120 -16.72 -17.30 39.03
C ASP A 120 -16.06 -17.94 37.79
N VAL A 121 -15.33 -17.19 37.00
CA VAL A 121 -14.78 -17.67 35.70
C VAL A 121 -13.29 -17.99 35.81
N ALA A 122 -12.92 -19.23 35.51
CA ALA A 122 -11.52 -19.61 35.41
C ALA A 122 -10.80 -18.86 34.27
N VAL A 123 -9.56 -18.42 34.49
CA VAL A 123 -8.74 -17.72 33.50
C VAL A 123 -8.64 -18.51 32.19
N THR A 124 -8.64 -19.82 32.23
CA THR A 124 -8.64 -20.71 31.05
C THR A 124 -9.90 -20.54 30.20
N ALA A 125 -11.07 -20.30 30.81
CA ALA A 125 -12.32 -20.05 30.09
C ALA A 125 -12.29 -18.71 29.36
N ILE A 126 -11.71 -17.66 29.94
CA ILE A 126 -11.53 -16.35 29.28
C ILE A 126 -10.66 -16.50 28.03
N LEU A 127 -9.60 -17.30 28.12
CA LEU A 127 -8.66 -17.45 27.00
C LEU A 127 -9.18 -18.36 25.89
N PHE A 128 -9.87 -19.46 26.22
CA PHE A 128 -10.13 -20.55 25.29
C PHE A 128 -11.61 -20.85 25.04
N SER A 129 -12.57 -20.33 25.86
CA SER A 129 -13.99 -20.62 25.65
C SER A 129 -14.56 -19.75 24.50
N ALA A 130 -15.57 -20.30 23.83
CA ALA A 130 -16.41 -19.56 22.87
C ALA A 130 -17.58 -18.84 23.55
N GLU A 131 -17.78 -19.02 24.87
CA GLU A 131 -18.85 -18.38 25.61
C GLU A 131 -18.58 -16.88 25.76
N ALA A 132 -19.56 -16.07 25.42
CA ALA A 132 -19.47 -14.61 25.34
C ALA A 132 -20.48 -13.91 26.26
N GLY A 133 -20.92 -14.54 27.33
CA GLY A 133 -21.85 -13.97 28.32
C GLY A 133 -23.13 -13.37 27.70
N ASP A 134 -23.72 -12.38 28.35
CA ASP A 134 -25.03 -11.82 28.02
C ASP A 134 -25.08 -10.80 26.87
N SER A 135 -23.96 -10.56 26.15
CA SER A 135 -23.96 -9.66 24.99
C SER A 135 -24.46 -10.38 23.73
N TYR A 136 -25.55 -9.88 23.15
CA TYR A 136 -26.11 -10.42 21.92
C TYR A 136 -25.14 -10.31 20.75
N LEU A 137 -24.53 -9.15 20.53
CA LEU A 137 -23.62 -8.94 19.39
C LEU A 137 -22.34 -9.74 19.53
N ILE A 138 -21.71 -9.71 20.70
CA ILE A 138 -20.45 -10.42 20.96
C ILE A 138 -20.68 -11.92 20.92
N GLY A 139 -21.74 -12.42 21.56
CA GLY A 139 -22.14 -13.83 21.49
C GLY A 139 -22.40 -14.29 20.07
N TRP A 140 -23.13 -13.51 19.28
CA TRP A 140 -23.40 -13.82 17.89
C TRP A 140 -22.13 -13.87 17.04
N LEU A 141 -21.19 -12.91 17.23
CA LEU A 141 -19.91 -12.89 16.51
C LEU A 141 -19.07 -14.15 16.79
N PHE A 142 -19.04 -14.63 18.01
CA PHE A 142 -18.31 -15.83 18.37
C PHE A 142 -18.99 -17.11 17.88
N HIS A 143 -20.31 -17.26 18.06
CA HIS A 143 -21.06 -18.44 17.60
C HIS A 143 -21.11 -18.58 16.09
N SER A 144 -21.17 -17.47 15.35
CA SER A 144 -21.23 -17.48 13.87
C SER A 144 -19.88 -17.68 13.18
N ASN A 145 -18.79 -17.85 13.92
CA ASN A 145 -17.42 -17.86 13.39
C ASN A 145 -17.00 -16.60 12.61
N LEU A 146 -17.83 -15.56 12.59
CA LEU A 146 -17.55 -14.31 11.88
C LEU A 146 -16.29 -13.61 12.41
N TRP A 147 -16.01 -13.81 13.70
CA TRP A 147 -14.77 -13.32 14.28
C TRP A 147 -13.52 -13.84 13.55
N PHE A 148 -13.47 -15.14 13.28
CA PHE A 148 -12.36 -15.75 12.54
C PHE A 148 -12.30 -15.25 11.11
N TYR A 149 -13.42 -15.24 10.39
CA TYR A 149 -13.45 -14.74 9.02
C TYR A 149 -13.01 -13.29 8.92
N ALA A 150 -13.46 -12.41 9.82
CA ALA A 150 -13.05 -11.03 9.87
C ALA A 150 -11.54 -10.87 10.14
N SER A 151 -10.99 -11.69 11.05
CA SER A 151 -9.56 -11.68 11.34
C SER A 151 -8.71 -12.06 10.12
N TYR A 152 -9.10 -13.09 9.39
CA TYR A 152 -8.41 -13.52 8.17
C TYR A 152 -8.59 -12.53 7.02
N ILE A 153 -9.80 -11.99 6.82
CA ILE A 153 -10.06 -10.93 5.82
C ILE A 153 -9.14 -9.73 6.05
N SER A 154 -8.90 -9.39 7.31
CA SER A 154 -8.01 -8.28 7.67
C SER A 154 -6.52 -8.66 7.62
N ALA A 155 -6.14 -9.88 8.02
CA ALA A 155 -4.73 -10.27 8.17
C ALA A 155 -4.07 -10.68 6.84
N ILE A 156 -4.74 -11.50 6.02
CA ILE A 156 -4.17 -12.07 4.78
C ILE A 156 -3.59 -10.99 3.84
N PRO A 157 -4.22 -9.82 3.61
CA PRO A 157 -3.66 -8.81 2.72
C PRO A 157 -2.30 -8.25 3.16
N THR A 158 -1.93 -8.37 4.45
CA THR A 158 -0.60 -7.96 4.90
C THR A 158 0.52 -8.78 4.30
N LEU A 159 0.29 -10.07 3.99
CA LEU A 159 1.25 -10.95 3.33
C LEU A 159 1.62 -10.44 1.92
N PHE A 160 0.70 -9.69 1.29
CA PHE A 160 0.89 -9.05 0.00
C PHE A 160 1.26 -7.56 0.11
N GLY A 161 1.71 -7.12 1.28
CA GLY A 161 2.14 -5.74 1.52
C GLY A 161 1.00 -4.72 1.71
N LYS A 162 -0.26 -5.13 1.70
CA LYS A 162 -1.45 -4.26 1.78
C LYS A 162 -1.82 -3.93 3.23
N TRP A 163 -0.87 -3.39 3.99
CA TRP A 163 -1.03 -3.16 5.43
C TRP A 163 -2.05 -2.06 5.77
N LYS A 164 -2.28 -1.07 4.88
CA LYS A 164 -3.28 -0.01 5.10
C LYS A 164 -4.68 -0.57 5.06
N TYR A 165 -4.95 -1.47 4.11
CA TYR A 165 -6.19 -2.22 4.06
C TYR A 165 -6.43 -2.94 5.40
N SER A 166 -5.46 -3.70 5.86
CA SER A 166 -5.56 -4.47 7.10
C SER A 166 -5.79 -3.59 8.33
N LEU A 167 -5.13 -2.43 8.40
CA LEU A 167 -5.33 -1.49 9.50
C LEU A 167 -6.74 -0.91 9.48
N ILE A 168 -7.25 -0.47 8.32
CA ILE A 168 -8.57 0.14 8.19
C ILE A 168 -9.67 -0.89 8.51
N THR A 169 -9.55 -2.12 8.01
CA THR A 169 -10.52 -3.19 8.27
C THR A 169 -10.52 -3.60 9.74
N PHE A 170 -9.34 -3.69 10.37
CA PHE A 170 -9.23 -3.94 11.81
C PHE A 170 -9.88 -2.82 12.64
N VAL A 171 -9.62 -1.56 12.31
CA VAL A 171 -10.24 -0.41 12.99
C VAL A 171 -11.75 -0.42 12.81
N GLY A 172 -12.26 -0.71 11.61
CA GLY A 172 -13.69 -0.84 11.37
C GLY A 172 -14.34 -1.95 12.18
N PHE A 173 -13.70 -3.12 12.26
CA PHE A 173 -14.13 -4.23 13.11
C PHE A 173 -14.19 -3.83 14.58
N ALA A 174 -13.09 -3.25 15.10
CA ALA A 174 -12.95 -2.89 16.50
C ALA A 174 -13.92 -1.79 16.93
N LEU A 175 -14.13 -0.76 16.09
CA LEU A 175 -15.10 0.31 16.36
C LEU A 175 -16.54 -0.16 16.22
N GLY A 176 -16.79 -1.08 15.31
CA GLY A 176 -18.14 -1.63 15.09
C GLY A 176 -18.72 -2.32 16.32
N ILE A 177 -17.90 -2.96 17.16
CA ILE A 177 -18.35 -3.67 18.36
C ILE A 177 -18.99 -2.70 19.38
N PRO A 178 -18.28 -1.71 19.94
CA PRO A 178 -18.88 -0.80 20.92
C PRO A 178 -20.00 0.06 20.32
N LEU A 179 -19.90 0.44 19.06
CA LEU A 179 -20.97 1.20 18.41
C LEU A 179 -22.20 0.31 18.17
N GLY A 180 -22.02 -0.95 17.82
CA GLY A 180 -23.11 -1.91 17.68
C GLY A 180 -23.80 -2.19 19.02
N GLU A 181 -23.05 -2.37 20.10
CA GLU A 181 -23.60 -2.57 21.45
C GLU A 181 -24.35 -1.34 21.95
N LEU A 182 -23.77 -0.14 21.75
CA LEU A 182 -24.35 1.10 22.27
C LEU A 182 -25.62 1.53 21.51
N PHE A 183 -25.57 1.48 20.17
CA PHE A 183 -26.64 2.02 19.33
C PHE A 183 -27.57 0.94 18.75
N GLY A 184 -27.25 -0.34 18.89
CA GLY A 184 -28.03 -1.45 18.38
C GLY A 184 -29.13 -1.91 19.33
N LYS A 185 -29.17 -1.46 20.58
CA LYS A 185 -30.22 -1.82 21.54
C LYS A 185 -31.56 -1.24 21.14
N ASN A 186 -32.62 -2.06 21.17
CA ASN A 186 -33.98 -1.58 20.93
C ASN A 186 -34.42 -0.63 22.07
N PRO A 187 -34.95 0.55 21.76
CA PRO A 187 -35.48 1.46 22.77
C PRO A 187 -36.61 0.87 23.63
N GLN A 188 -37.32 -0.12 23.13
CA GLN A 188 -38.47 -0.75 23.81
C GLN A 188 -38.10 -1.91 24.76
N GLY A 189 -36.80 -2.16 24.99
CA GLY A 189 -36.37 -3.12 26.04
C GLY A 189 -36.68 -4.59 25.76
N ALA A 190 -36.83 -4.98 24.48
CA ALA A 190 -36.99 -6.38 24.11
C ALA A 190 -35.73 -7.17 24.51
N GLU A 191 -35.88 -8.04 25.50
CA GLU A 191 -34.87 -9.02 25.86
C GLU A 191 -34.75 -10.08 24.77
N PHE A 192 -33.51 -10.37 24.34
CA PHE A 192 -33.13 -11.47 23.47
C PHE A 192 -33.92 -11.68 22.15
N GLY A 193 -33.27 -11.42 21.02
CA GLY A 193 -33.61 -11.99 19.72
C GLY A 193 -34.38 -11.09 18.77
N PHE A 194 -35.42 -10.40 19.19
CA PHE A 194 -36.19 -9.50 18.34
C PHE A 194 -35.99 -8.04 18.74
N GLY A 195 -34.88 -7.45 18.37
CA GLY A 195 -34.71 -6.04 18.67
C GLY A 195 -33.28 -5.56 18.88
N HIS A 196 -32.27 -6.42 18.80
CA HIS A 196 -30.90 -5.98 18.86
C HIS A 196 -30.28 -5.93 17.46
N TYR A 197 -30.10 -4.73 16.95
CA TYR A 197 -29.57 -4.49 15.59
C TYR A 197 -28.05 -4.19 15.58
N GLY A 198 -27.34 -4.54 16.66
CA GLY A 198 -25.90 -4.35 16.78
C GLY A 198 -25.11 -5.01 15.66
N TRP A 199 -25.56 -6.18 15.20
CA TRP A 199 -24.98 -6.89 14.06
C TRP A 199 -25.06 -6.10 12.75
N ALA A 200 -26.17 -5.34 12.53
CA ALA A 200 -26.35 -4.52 11.33
C ALA A 200 -25.41 -3.32 11.35
N ILE A 201 -25.25 -2.66 12.51
CA ILE A 201 -24.32 -1.56 12.71
C ILE A 201 -22.88 -2.05 12.54
N TRP A 202 -22.50 -3.11 13.27
CA TRP A 202 -21.17 -3.71 13.18
C TRP A 202 -20.84 -4.15 11.73
N GLY A 203 -21.72 -4.92 11.11
CA GLY A 203 -21.54 -5.43 9.75
C GLY A 203 -21.42 -4.33 8.71
N GLY A 204 -22.28 -3.31 8.79
CA GLY A 204 -22.21 -2.14 7.93
C GLY A 204 -20.88 -1.40 8.05
N ILE A 205 -20.41 -1.15 9.27
CA ILE A 205 -19.11 -0.50 9.53
C ILE A 205 -17.97 -1.37 9.00
N PHE A 206 -18.02 -2.68 9.23
CA PHE A 206 -16.99 -3.59 8.75
C PHE A 206 -16.93 -3.63 7.22
N ILE A 207 -18.08 -3.72 6.53
CA ILE A 207 -18.15 -3.71 5.07
C ILE A 207 -17.58 -2.41 4.48
N ILE A 208 -17.99 -1.24 5.01
CA ILE A 208 -17.43 0.02 4.50
C ILE A 208 -15.94 0.15 4.82
N SER A 209 -15.44 -0.45 5.91
CA SER A 209 -14.01 -0.47 6.20
C SER A 209 -13.24 -1.30 5.17
N ILE A 210 -13.79 -2.41 4.67
CA ILE A 210 -13.22 -3.20 3.59
C ILE A 210 -13.13 -2.35 2.31
N ILE A 211 -14.21 -1.68 1.93
CA ILE A 211 -14.26 -0.81 0.74
C ILE A 211 -13.23 0.31 0.87
N MET A 212 -13.19 0.96 2.03
CA MET A 212 -12.23 2.04 2.32
C MET A 212 -10.79 1.55 2.24
N GLY A 213 -10.50 0.38 2.81
CA GLY A 213 -9.19 -0.26 2.74
C GLY A 213 -8.75 -0.52 1.30
N ILE A 214 -9.65 -1.02 0.45
CA ILE A 214 -9.39 -1.21 -1.00
C ILE A 214 -9.08 0.12 -1.68
N ILE A 215 -9.82 1.19 -1.38
CA ILE A 215 -9.61 2.52 -1.96
C ILE A 215 -8.23 3.06 -1.58
N PHE A 216 -7.84 2.94 -0.30
CA PHE A 216 -6.54 3.40 0.19
C PHE A 216 -5.38 2.69 -0.49
N GLU A 217 -5.51 1.38 -0.75
CA GLU A 217 -4.47 0.62 -1.44
C GLU A 217 -4.45 0.91 -2.95
N LYS A 218 -5.59 0.90 -3.64
CA LYS A 218 -5.67 1.16 -5.09
C LYS A 218 -5.19 2.56 -5.45
N LYS A 219 -5.61 3.58 -4.70
CA LYS A 219 -5.22 4.98 -4.93
C LYS A 219 -3.87 5.33 -4.28
N LYS A 220 -3.18 4.38 -3.65
CA LYS A 220 -1.92 4.58 -2.92
C LYS A 220 -1.98 5.74 -1.92
N LEU A 221 -3.13 5.95 -1.29
CA LEU A 221 -3.36 7.06 -0.36
C LEU A 221 -2.47 6.92 0.88
N SER A 222 -2.11 8.05 1.49
CA SER A 222 -1.44 8.11 2.79
C SER A 222 -2.36 8.82 3.79
N PHE A 223 -2.38 8.34 5.04
CA PHE A 223 -3.14 8.96 6.13
C PHE A 223 -2.74 10.41 6.42
N ARG A 224 -1.51 10.79 6.03
CA ARG A 224 -0.96 12.14 6.24
C ARG A 224 -1.32 13.14 5.14
N THR A 225 -1.71 12.67 3.96
CA THR A 225 -2.06 13.54 2.82
C THR A 225 -3.45 14.16 2.99
N LYS A 226 -3.68 15.34 2.36
CA LYS A 226 -4.99 15.98 2.33
C LYS A 226 -6.07 15.04 1.81
N GLN A 227 -5.80 14.34 0.71
CA GLN A 227 -6.74 13.36 0.14
C GLN A 227 -7.03 12.19 1.11
N GLY A 228 -5.99 11.62 1.75
CA GLY A 228 -6.19 10.56 2.74
C GLY A 228 -7.05 11.00 3.90
N ARG A 229 -6.86 12.23 4.41
CA ARG A 229 -7.70 12.80 5.48
C ARG A 229 -9.15 13.01 5.05
N ILE A 230 -9.40 13.48 3.82
CA ILE A 230 -10.75 13.59 3.27
C ILE A 230 -11.44 12.22 3.27
N TRP A 231 -10.78 11.17 2.79
CA TRP A 231 -11.34 9.83 2.80
C TRP A 231 -11.62 9.28 4.21
N LEU A 232 -10.79 9.61 5.21
CA LEU A 232 -11.05 9.24 6.60
C LEU A 232 -12.27 9.99 7.17
N ILE A 233 -12.45 11.26 6.86
CA ILE A 233 -13.65 12.03 7.22
C ILE A 233 -14.88 11.42 6.56
N THR A 234 -14.81 11.08 5.27
CA THR A 234 -15.88 10.39 4.55
C THR A 234 -16.25 9.07 5.23
N PHE A 235 -15.25 8.29 5.66
CA PHE A 235 -15.47 7.05 6.40
C PHE A 235 -16.21 7.29 7.71
N ALA A 236 -15.81 8.30 8.50
CA ALA A 236 -16.50 8.66 9.73
C ALA A 236 -17.95 9.09 9.49
N LEU A 237 -18.21 9.88 8.46
CA LEU A 237 -19.57 10.30 8.08
C LEU A 237 -20.44 9.10 7.65
N LEU A 238 -19.86 8.13 6.93
CA LEU A 238 -20.56 6.90 6.55
C LEU A 238 -20.92 6.04 7.79
N ILE A 239 -20.05 5.97 8.79
CA ILE A 239 -20.35 5.29 10.05
C ILE A 239 -21.56 5.95 10.72
N ILE A 240 -21.59 7.27 10.82
CA ILE A 240 -22.72 8.03 11.39
C ILE A 240 -24.01 7.76 10.60
N ALA A 241 -23.93 7.78 9.27
CA ALA A 241 -25.07 7.50 8.42
C ALA A 241 -25.65 6.09 8.60
N ILE A 242 -24.78 5.06 8.78
CA ILE A 242 -25.20 3.69 9.08
C ILE A 242 -25.94 3.65 10.43
N ILE A 243 -25.39 4.27 11.46
CA ILE A 243 -26.01 4.29 12.78
C ILE A 243 -27.39 4.93 12.71
N ILE A 244 -27.51 6.10 12.06
CA ILE A 244 -28.79 6.81 11.89
C ILE A 244 -29.78 5.94 11.09
N PHE A 245 -29.35 5.36 9.97
CA PHE A 245 -30.19 4.51 9.14
C PHE A 245 -30.74 3.32 9.91
N VAL A 246 -29.88 2.61 10.65
CA VAL A 246 -30.31 1.45 11.45
C VAL A 246 -31.27 1.91 12.55
N ARG A 247 -30.97 3.01 13.27
CA ARG A 247 -31.82 3.55 14.33
C ARG A 247 -33.20 3.97 13.82
N MET A 248 -33.28 4.60 12.66
CA MET A 248 -34.56 4.98 12.05
C MET A 248 -35.43 3.77 11.71
N ASN A 249 -34.82 2.70 11.17
CA ASN A 249 -35.54 1.47 10.84
C ASN A 249 -35.96 0.68 12.08
N MET A 250 -35.23 0.78 13.20
CA MET A 250 -35.63 0.16 14.46
C MET A 250 -36.90 0.76 15.06
N VAL A 251 -37.09 2.07 14.89
CA VAL A 251 -38.29 2.77 15.41
C VAL A 251 -39.52 2.44 14.58
N THR A 252 -39.38 2.23 13.26
CA THR A 252 -40.50 1.93 12.35
C THR A 252 -40.92 0.46 12.35
N SER A 253 -40.07 -0.48 12.75
CA SER A 253 -40.39 -1.91 12.83
C SER A 253 -41.00 -2.34 14.16
N GLY A 254 -41.31 -1.41 15.03
CA GLY A 254 -41.88 -1.62 16.38
C GLY A 254 -43.42 -1.53 16.45
N PHE A 255 -44.12 -1.73 15.33
CA PHE A 255 -45.57 -1.85 15.28
C PHE A 255 -45.99 -3.24 14.82
#